data_370d82b39912b11e091322a7749a1b19
#
_entry.id   370d82b39912b11e091322a7749a1b19
#
_cell.length_a   1.000
_cell.length_b   1.000
_cell.length_c   1.000
_cell.angle_alpha   90.00
_cell.angle_beta   90.00
_cell.angle_gamma   90.00
#
_symmetry.space_group_name_H-M   'P 1'
#
loop_
_entity.id
_entity.type
_entity.pdbx_description
1 polymer ?
#
loop_
_entity_poly.entity_id
_entity_poly.type
_entity_poly.pdbx_seq_one_letter_code
_entity_poly.pdbx_strand_id
1 'polypeptide(L)'
;MMKRSAKYILAVPFLFLAANLSPASPVHAQDDFSEEGVEEKGPTPEEVLAAAPAEHWLPIPVNDLLVMTLPDDAEGKPRQAVIQLLPASFSGGHVRNVRKLAQAGWWSGTAIYRVSKGFVTQFGGSPLSKPMPKNLETVPESEYYNAAIGERRDRDMAALKAAVDYSNAYQGTEIQPLMKIIYENFGAKVGFGAGWPIGSTDKGSYPLLCRGSLSPAHYDPPDTGTGSELSVIAGEQARGLDTKFGNIGRVIAGLEHLVNLPLGTEGGGFYADKSQHVPIQSIRLASELPVAEQPRFEYLASYSPSLLQYIAAHGGYGNICTVPVPIRKVAE
;
A
#
# COMPACT_ATOMS: atom_id res chain seq x y z
N MET A 1 -53.12 -24.87 21.26
CA MET A 1 -53.55 -24.35 22.57
C MET A 1 -52.98 -22.95 22.74
N MET A 2 -53.86 -21.97 22.59
CA MET A 2 -53.61 -20.54 22.73
C MET A 2 -53.40 -20.17 24.20
N LYS A 3 -52.45 -19.25 24.51
CA LYS A 3 -52.66 -18.27 25.57
C LYS A 3 -52.00 -16.93 25.22
N ARG A 4 -52.89 -15.94 25.13
CA ARG A 4 -52.61 -14.49 25.10
C ARG A 4 -52.36 -13.98 26.52
N SER A 5 -51.59 -12.90 26.62
CA SER A 5 -51.71 -11.83 27.67
C SER A 5 -50.49 -10.90 27.54
N ALA A 6 -50.48 -9.63 27.75
CA ALA A 6 -51.44 -8.54 27.85
C ALA A 6 -50.53 -7.28 27.90
N LYS A 7 -51.01 -6.24 27.22
CA LYS A 7 -50.37 -4.91 27.19
C LYS A 7 -50.63 -4.17 28.52
N TYR A 8 -49.61 -3.47 29.03
CA TYR A 8 -49.83 -2.39 30.01
C TYR A 8 -49.29 -1.07 29.42
N ILE A 9 -50.28 -0.16 29.23
CA ILE A 9 -50.05 1.25 28.92
C ILE A 9 -50.02 1.97 30.28
N LEU A 10 -48.98 2.71 30.57
CA LEU A 10 -48.97 3.65 31.71
C LEU A 10 -48.97 5.07 31.15
N ALA A 11 -50.10 5.74 31.39
CA ALA A 11 -50.28 7.17 31.16
C ALA A 11 -49.72 7.96 32.36
N VAL A 12 -48.96 9.03 32.11
CA VAL A 12 -48.52 9.99 33.11
C VAL A 12 -49.11 11.35 32.80
N PRO A 13 -49.75 12.03 33.73
CA PRO A 13 -50.51 13.27 33.47
C PRO A 13 -49.60 14.50 33.38
N PHE A 14 -49.98 15.39 32.46
CA PHE A 14 -49.41 16.73 32.37
C PHE A 14 -49.90 17.63 33.51
N LEU A 15 -48.96 18.27 34.22
CA LEU A 15 -49.27 19.37 35.13
C LEU A 15 -48.91 20.67 34.45
N PHE A 16 -49.93 21.49 34.19
CA PHE A 16 -49.72 22.88 33.77
C PHE A 16 -49.38 23.76 34.97
N LEU A 17 -48.22 24.42 34.94
CA LEU A 17 -47.94 25.48 35.85
C LEU A 17 -47.85 26.80 35.05
N ALA A 18 -48.82 27.66 35.31
CA ALA A 18 -48.83 29.02 34.80
C ALA A 18 -47.89 29.87 35.65
N ALA A 19 -46.93 30.55 35.03
CA ALA A 19 -46.09 31.54 35.69
C ALA A 19 -46.11 32.86 34.92
N ASN A 20 -46.32 33.91 35.67
CA ASN A 20 -46.57 35.28 35.33
C ASN A 20 -45.52 35.96 34.44
N LEU A 21 -46.05 36.75 33.49
CA LEU A 21 -45.29 37.73 32.71
C LEU A 21 -45.01 39.00 33.52
N SER A 22 -43.75 39.38 33.60
CA SER A 22 -43.31 40.72 33.92
C SER A 22 -42.45 41.23 32.76
N PRO A 23 -42.65 42.47 32.28
CA PRO A 23 -41.89 43.01 31.18
C PRO A 23 -40.53 43.52 31.64
N ALA A 24 -39.46 42.95 31.12
CA ALA A 24 -38.13 43.50 31.27
C ALA A 24 -37.69 44.22 30.00
N SER A 25 -37.14 45.40 30.21
CA SER A 25 -36.64 46.36 29.23
C SER A 25 -35.56 45.81 28.30
N PRO A 26 -35.36 46.38 27.10
CA PRO A 26 -34.36 45.91 26.18
C PRO A 26 -32.95 46.31 26.59
N VAL A 27 -32.12 45.35 26.89
CA VAL A 27 -30.67 45.55 26.96
C VAL A 27 -30.13 45.32 25.54
N HIS A 28 -29.67 46.40 24.92
CA HIS A 28 -28.79 46.32 23.76
C HIS A 28 -27.46 45.74 24.20
N ALA A 29 -27.14 44.55 23.72
CA ALA A 29 -25.78 44.05 23.59
C ALA A 29 -25.64 43.54 22.18
N GLN A 30 -25.20 44.43 21.31
CA GLN A 30 -24.47 44.01 20.09
C GLN A 30 -23.08 43.62 20.55
N ASP A 31 -22.80 42.34 20.52
CA ASP A 31 -21.45 41.83 20.38
C ASP A 31 -21.53 40.74 19.31
N ASP A 32 -21.43 41.22 18.09
CA ASP A 32 -21.20 40.45 16.88
C ASP A 32 -19.71 40.08 16.87
N PHE A 33 -19.37 39.02 17.58
CA PHE A 33 -18.08 38.32 17.43
C PHE A 33 -18.29 37.11 16.54
N SER A 34 -18.55 37.33 15.28
CA SER A 34 -18.21 36.35 14.24
C SER A 34 -16.72 36.48 13.95
N GLU A 35 -15.88 35.98 14.86
CA GLU A 35 -14.58 35.51 14.48
C GLU A 35 -14.84 34.21 13.68
N GLU A 36 -15.03 34.35 12.37
CA GLU A 36 -14.71 33.30 11.42
C GLU A 36 -13.22 32.99 11.63
N GLY A 37 -12.94 32.06 12.54
CA GLY A 37 -11.64 31.45 12.64
C GLY A 37 -11.33 30.83 11.27
N VAL A 38 -10.49 31.51 10.50
CA VAL A 38 -9.85 30.90 9.33
C VAL A 38 -9.07 29.73 9.90
N GLU A 39 -9.64 28.52 9.83
CA GLU A 39 -8.86 27.30 10.04
C GLU A 39 -7.72 27.37 9.02
N GLU A 40 -6.53 27.64 9.50
CA GLU A 40 -5.32 27.61 8.69
C GLU A 40 -5.16 26.16 8.24
N LYS A 41 -5.62 25.88 7.04
CA LYS A 41 -5.56 24.53 6.44
C LYS A 41 -4.09 24.17 6.28
N GLY A 42 -3.63 23.17 7.00
CA GLY A 42 -2.26 22.67 6.90
C GLY A 42 -1.87 22.32 5.44
N PRO A 43 -0.58 22.12 5.16
CA PRO A 43 -0.11 21.85 3.81
C PRO A 43 -0.74 20.57 3.26
N THR A 44 -1.03 20.54 1.97
CA THR A 44 -1.46 19.32 1.26
C THR A 44 -0.31 18.32 1.14
N PRO A 45 -0.61 17.03 0.92
CA PRO A 45 0.44 16.02 0.66
C PRO A 45 1.39 16.44 -0.47
N GLU A 46 0.85 17.02 -1.56
CA GLU A 46 1.62 17.47 -2.72
C GLU A 46 2.55 18.64 -2.36
N GLU A 47 2.10 19.58 -1.56
CA GLU A 47 2.92 20.71 -1.08
C GLU A 47 4.06 20.21 -0.19
N VAL A 48 3.80 19.23 0.68
CA VAL A 48 4.84 18.61 1.51
C VAL A 48 5.89 17.93 0.64
N LEU A 49 5.48 17.18 -0.40
CA LEU A 49 6.41 16.52 -1.30
C LEU A 49 7.23 17.51 -2.13
N ALA A 50 6.61 18.60 -2.58
CA ALA A 50 7.30 19.66 -3.33
C ALA A 50 8.34 20.39 -2.48
N ALA A 51 8.08 20.55 -1.18
CA ALA A 51 8.98 21.21 -0.23
C ALA A 51 10.03 20.24 0.35
N ALA A 52 9.92 18.93 0.13
CA ALA A 52 10.82 17.94 0.73
C ALA A 52 12.26 18.11 0.23
N PRO A 53 13.25 18.32 1.14
CA PRO A 53 14.65 18.44 0.79
C PRO A 53 15.19 17.24 0.00
N ALA A 54 16.16 17.47 -0.88
CA ALA A 54 16.73 16.42 -1.73
C ALA A 54 17.31 15.25 -0.92
N GLU A 55 17.92 15.53 0.23
CA GLU A 55 18.49 14.54 1.14
C GLU A 55 17.45 13.64 1.82
N HIS A 56 16.18 13.98 1.75
CA HIS A 56 15.08 13.13 2.22
C HIS A 56 14.66 12.08 1.17
N TRP A 57 15.17 12.17 -0.06
CA TRP A 57 14.88 11.24 -1.14
C TRP A 57 16.04 10.29 -1.32
N LEU A 58 15.74 8.99 -1.32
CA LEU A 58 16.73 7.93 -1.47
C LEU A 58 16.55 7.23 -2.81
N PRO A 59 17.64 7.01 -3.56
CA PRO A 59 17.58 6.34 -4.84
C PRO A 59 17.15 4.88 -4.69
N ILE A 60 16.33 4.43 -5.62
CA ILE A 60 16.00 3.01 -5.79
C ILE A 60 17.07 2.40 -6.68
N PRO A 61 17.82 1.37 -6.22
CA PRO A 61 18.83 0.73 -7.04
C PRO A 61 18.23 0.16 -8.32
N VAL A 62 18.83 0.44 -9.46
CA VAL A 62 18.36 -0.05 -10.78
C VAL A 62 18.28 -1.58 -10.82
N ASN A 63 19.13 -2.27 -10.07
CA ASN A 63 19.09 -3.71 -9.91
C ASN A 63 17.83 -4.23 -9.20
N ASP A 64 17.12 -3.38 -8.48
CA ASP A 64 15.88 -3.73 -7.78
C ASP A 64 14.65 -3.38 -8.62
N LEU A 65 14.83 -2.98 -9.87
CA LEU A 65 13.74 -2.63 -10.77
C LEU A 65 13.56 -3.68 -11.86
N LEU A 66 12.28 -3.97 -12.15
CA LEU A 66 11.84 -4.69 -13.35
C LEU A 66 11.04 -3.73 -14.24
N VAL A 67 11.21 -3.86 -15.54
CA VAL A 67 10.38 -3.18 -16.54
C VAL A 67 9.53 -4.22 -17.24
N MET A 68 8.22 -4.10 -17.07
CA MET A 68 7.20 -4.89 -17.77
C MET A 68 6.71 -4.11 -18.97
N THR A 69 6.74 -4.72 -20.15
CA THR A 69 6.23 -4.14 -21.39
C THR A 69 5.01 -4.91 -21.86
N LEU A 70 3.94 -4.20 -22.11
CA LEU A 70 2.68 -4.68 -22.69
C LEU A 70 2.55 -4.18 -24.13
N PRO A 71 1.64 -4.73 -24.94
CA PRO A 71 1.26 -4.12 -26.22
C PRO A 71 0.79 -2.68 -26.02
N ASP A 72 1.03 -1.85 -27.02
CA ASP A 72 0.52 -0.48 -27.03
C ASP A 72 -0.99 -0.45 -26.79
N ASP A 73 -1.48 0.67 -26.29
CA ASP A 73 -2.92 0.88 -26.13
C ASP A 73 -3.62 1.06 -27.50
N ALA A 74 -4.93 1.28 -27.48
CA ALA A 74 -5.72 1.44 -28.70
C ALA A 74 -5.33 2.69 -29.51
N GLU A 75 -4.70 3.67 -28.85
CA GLU A 75 -4.19 4.91 -29.46
C GLU A 75 -2.72 4.78 -29.91
N GLY A 76 -2.11 3.60 -29.78
CA GLY A 76 -0.71 3.34 -30.16
C GLY A 76 0.31 3.87 -29.15
N LYS A 77 -0.09 4.16 -27.90
CA LYS A 77 0.84 4.63 -26.87
C LYS A 77 1.47 3.43 -26.15
N PRO A 78 2.78 3.47 -25.89
CA PRO A 78 3.48 2.43 -25.16
C PRO A 78 2.91 2.22 -23.76
N ARG A 79 2.73 0.96 -23.36
CA ARG A 79 2.32 0.59 -22.00
C ARG A 79 3.46 -0.13 -21.29
N GLN A 80 3.96 0.52 -20.26
CA GLN A 80 5.00 -0.05 -19.41
C GLN A 80 4.62 0.07 -17.94
N ALA A 81 4.96 -0.94 -17.16
CA ALA A 81 4.91 -0.89 -15.71
C ALA A 81 6.32 -1.10 -15.14
N VAL A 82 6.70 -0.28 -14.17
CA VAL A 82 7.96 -0.45 -13.44
C VAL A 82 7.64 -1.04 -12.07
N ILE A 83 8.31 -2.14 -11.75
CA ILE A 83 8.13 -2.89 -10.53
C ILE A 83 9.41 -2.78 -9.70
N GLN A 84 9.29 -2.34 -8.45
CA GLN A 84 10.36 -2.38 -7.48
C GLN A 84 10.29 -3.71 -6.71
N LEU A 85 11.37 -4.47 -6.73
CA LEU A 85 11.53 -5.68 -5.91
C LEU A 85 11.87 -5.32 -4.47
N LEU A 86 11.44 -6.15 -3.54
CA LEU A 86 11.78 -6.01 -2.14
C LEU A 86 13.30 -6.19 -1.92
N PRO A 87 13.86 -5.51 -0.89
CA PRO A 87 15.20 -5.82 -0.41
C PRO A 87 15.32 -7.30 0.00
N ALA A 88 16.50 -7.86 -0.17
CA ALA A 88 16.77 -9.29 0.10
C ALA A 88 16.49 -9.76 1.54
N SER A 89 16.23 -8.81 2.46
CA SER A 89 15.85 -9.11 3.84
C SER A 89 14.42 -9.67 4.01
N PHE A 90 13.58 -9.58 2.96
CA PHE A 90 12.22 -10.11 2.95
C PHE A 90 12.02 -10.96 1.71
N SER A 91 11.34 -12.10 1.85
CA SER A 91 10.99 -12.99 0.73
C SER A 91 12.17 -13.23 -0.24
N GLY A 92 13.38 -13.32 0.33
CA GLY A 92 14.62 -13.32 -0.46
C GLY A 92 14.68 -14.42 -1.52
N GLY A 93 14.20 -15.63 -1.21
CA GLY A 93 14.12 -16.74 -2.16
C GLY A 93 13.21 -16.42 -3.34
N HIS A 94 12.04 -15.84 -3.10
CA HIS A 94 11.14 -15.42 -4.18
C HIS A 94 11.76 -14.30 -5.04
N VAL A 95 12.38 -13.30 -4.41
CA VAL A 95 13.06 -12.23 -5.14
C VAL A 95 14.17 -12.79 -6.03
N ARG A 96 14.98 -13.74 -5.52
CA ARG A 96 16.00 -14.44 -6.33
C ARG A 96 15.38 -15.22 -7.48
N ASN A 97 14.27 -15.93 -7.25
CA ASN A 97 13.55 -16.66 -8.30
C ASN A 97 13.03 -15.71 -9.39
N VAL A 98 12.41 -14.60 -9.00
CA VAL A 98 11.90 -13.60 -9.94
C VAL A 98 13.03 -13.02 -10.79
N ARG A 99 14.20 -12.77 -10.22
CA ARG A 99 15.38 -12.33 -10.99
C ARG A 99 15.83 -13.39 -12.01
N LYS A 100 15.90 -14.67 -11.60
CA LYS A 100 16.24 -15.77 -12.51
C LYS A 100 15.21 -15.91 -13.63
N LEU A 101 13.92 -15.76 -13.33
CA LEU A 101 12.83 -15.80 -14.29
C LEU A 101 12.91 -14.62 -15.29
N ALA A 102 13.23 -13.41 -14.80
CA ALA A 102 13.42 -12.24 -15.66
C ALA A 102 14.60 -12.44 -16.62
N GLN A 103 15.76 -12.87 -16.10
CA GLN A 103 16.95 -13.17 -16.88
C GLN A 103 16.71 -14.25 -17.95
N ALA A 104 15.89 -15.24 -17.64
CA ALA A 104 15.50 -16.29 -18.58
C ALA A 104 14.42 -15.84 -19.58
N GLY A 105 13.92 -14.61 -19.51
CA GLY A 105 12.82 -14.13 -20.33
C GLY A 105 11.53 -14.94 -20.14
N TRP A 106 11.30 -15.48 -18.95
CA TRP A 106 10.21 -16.40 -18.65
C TRP A 106 8.84 -15.86 -19.06
N TRP A 107 8.57 -14.59 -18.74
CA TRP A 107 7.24 -14.01 -18.98
C TRP A 107 6.99 -13.59 -20.41
N SER A 108 8.01 -13.52 -21.28
CA SER A 108 7.79 -13.22 -22.70
C SER A 108 6.92 -14.30 -23.34
N GLY A 109 5.83 -13.88 -23.97
CA GLY A 109 4.83 -14.77 -24.54
C GLY A 109 3.86 -15.40 -23.55
N THR A 110 3.91 -14.99 -22.26
CA THR A 110 2.83 -15.26 -21.30
C THR A 110 1.80 -14.13 -21.34
N ALA A 111 0.82 -14.15 -20.45
CA ALA A 111 -0.26 -13.17 -20.48
C ALA A 111 -0.80 -12.84 -19.09
N ILE A 112 -1.49 -11.71 -18.99
CA ILE A 112 -2.46 -11.43 -17.94
C ILE A 112 -3.74 -12.20 -18.30
N TYR A 113 -4.19 -13.08 -17.41
CA TYR A 113 -5.31 -14.00 -17.67
C TYR A 113 -6.41 -13.90 -16.62
N ARG A 114 -6.20 -13.10 -15.57
CA ARG A 114 -7.17 -12.88 -14.49
C ARG A 114 -7.13 -11.42 -14.04
N VAL A 115 -8.28 -10.78 -14.04
CA VAL A 115 -8.49 -9.42 -13.50
C VAL A 115 -9.73 -9.44 -12.63
N SER A 116 -9.55 -9.38 -11.33
CA SER A 116 -10.61 -9.42 -10.33
C SER A 116 -10.81 -8.04 -9.73
N LYS A 117 -12.05 -7.55 -9.74
CA LYS A 117 -12.40 -6.19 -9.30
C LYS A 117 -11.92 -5.90 -7.89
N GLY A 118 -11.07 -4.88 -7.75
CA GLY A 118 -10.58 -4.41 -6.46
C GLY A 118 -9.77 -5.46 -5.66
N PHE A 119 -9.32 -6.53 -6.32
CA PHE A 119 -8.59 -7.61 -5.66
C PHE A 119 -7.22 -7.83 -6.31
N VAL A 120 -7.13 -8.51 -7.46
CA VAL A 120 -5.86 -8.81 -8.11
C VAL A 120 -5.92 -8.70 -9.62
N THR A 121 -4.76 -8.42 -10.23
CA THR A 121 -4.42 -8.69 -11.62
C THR A 121 -3.33 -9.74 -11.65
N GLN A 122 -3.63 -10.93 -12.17
CA GLN A 122 -2.73 -12.08 -12.16
C GLN A 122 -2.22 -12.40 -13.56
N PHE A 123 -0.95 -12.72 -13.64
CA PHE A 123 -0.26 -12.97 -14.90
C PHE A 123 0.87 -13.99 -14.75
N GLY A 124 1.34 -14.47 -15.87
CA GLY A 124 2.47 -15.39 -15.95
C GLY A 124 2.14 -16.64 -16.74
N GLY A 125 2.90 -17.70 -16.50
CA GLY A 125 2.73 -18.98 -17.20
C GLY A 125 2.84 -20.17 -16.27
N SER A 126 2.05 -21.19 -16.55
CA SER A 126 2.12 -22.45 -15.85
C SER A 126 3.37 -23.23 -16.28
N PRO A 127 4.03 -23.93 -15.36
CA PRO A 127 5.09 -24.88 -15.69
C PRO A 127 4.68 -25.98 -16.69
N LEU A 128 3.37 -26.22 -16.80
CA LEU A 128 2.82 -27.19 -17.76
C LEU A 128 2.81 -26.65 -19.19
N SER A 129 2.84 -25.33 -19.37
CA SER A 129 2.79 -24.68 -20.69
C SER A 129 4.17 -24.26 -21.20
N LYS A 130 5.15 -24.08 -20.33
CA LYS A 130 6.50 -23.62 -20.65
C LYS A 130 7.51 -24.24 -19.68
N PRO A 131 8.65 -24.77 -20.16
CA PRO A 131 9.68 -25.33 -19.28
C PRO A 131 10.21 -24.30 -18.31
N MET A 132 10.22 -24.62 -17.02
CA MET A 132 10.75 -23.74 -15.98
C MET A 132 12.27 -23.63 -16.07
N PRO A 133 12.84 -22.44 -15.80
CA PRO A 133 14.28 -22.30 -15.58
C PRO A 133 14.76 -23.25 -14.48
N LYS A 134 15.96 -23.78 -14.65
CA LYS A 134 16.59 -24.64 -13.63
C LYS A 134 16.98 -23.79 -12.40
N ASN A 135 17.09 -24.46 -11.25
CA ASN A 135 17.61 -23.88 -10.00
C ASN A 135 16.72 -22.78 -9.40
N LEU A 136 15.42 -22.85 -9.59
CA LEU A 136 14.50 -22.08 -8.78
C LEU A 136 14.45 -22.66 -7.36
N GLU A 137 14.33 -21.77 -6.40
CA GLU A 137 14.32 -22.13 -4.98
C GLU A 137 12.89 -22.51 -4.55
N THR A 138 12.77 -23.51 -3.69
CA THR A 138 11.56 -23.71 -2.88
C THR A 138 11.65 -22.75 -1.69
N VAL A 139 10.73 -21.81 -1.60
CA VAL A 139 10.77 -20.76 -0.60
C VAL A 139 9.81 -21.10 0.54
N PRO A 140 10.27 -21.24 1.78
CA PRO A 140 9.37 -21.51 2.90
C PRO A 140 8.63 -20.22 3.34
N GLU A 141 7.42 -20.37 3.88
CA GLU A 141 6.64 -19.24 4.43
C GLU A 141 7.40 -18.43 5.50
N SER A 142 8.36 -19.07 6.17
CA SER A 142 9.20 -18.39 7.17
C SER A 142 10.00 -17.22 6.58
N GLU A 143 10.28 -17.22 5.26
CA GLU A 143 10.95 -16.09 4.59
C GLU A 143 10.04 -14.87 4.37
N TYR A 144 8.73 -14.98 4.60
CA TYR A 144 7.83 -13.82 4.57
C TYR A 144 8.12 -12.85 5.71
N TYR A 145 8.78 -13.34 6.76
CA TYR A 145 9.13 -12.59 7.96
C TYR A 145 10.62 -12.32 8.03
N ASN A 146 10.98 -11.21 8.66
CA ASN A 146 12.36 -10.92 9.03
C ASN A 146 12.45 -10.70 10.54
N ALA A 147 13.02 -11.68 11.24
CA ALA A 147 13.26 -11.60 12.68
C ALA A 147 14.34 -10.55 13.04
N ALA A 148 15.35 -10.35 12.15
CA ALA A 148 16.46 -9.42 12.41
C ALA A 148 16.08 -7.93 12.38
N ILE A 149 14.87 -7.59 11.87
CA ILE A 149 14.37 -6.20 11.96
C ILE A 149 14.04 -5.82 13.40
N GLY A 150 13.83 -6.79 14.30
CA GLY A 150 13.75 -6.53 15.73
C GLY A 150 15.00 -5.81 16.27
N GLU A 151 16.19 -6.22 15.86
CA GLU A 151 17.48 -5.61 16.27
C GLU A 151 17.78 -4.29 15.51
N ARG A 152 17.37 -4.17 14.24
CA ARG A 152 17.39 -2.88 13.50
C ARG A 152 16.34 -1.91 14.03
N ARG A 153 15.20 -2.42 14.50
CA ARG A 153 14.13 -1.63 15.08
C ARG A 153 14.64 -0.73 16.20
N ASP A 154 15.60 -1.16 17.01
CA ASP A 154 16.14 -0.33 18.08
C ASP A 154 16.99 0.82 17.52
N ARG A 155 17.67 0.63 16.36
CA ARG A 155 18.38 1.71 15.65
C ARG A 155 17.43 2.62 14.88
N ASP A 156 16.43 2.05 14.23
CA ASP A 156 15.40 2.83 13.49
C ASP A 156 14.46 3.52 14.48
N MET A 157 14.21 2.92 15.65
CA MET A 157 13.49 3.57 16.75
C MET A 157 14.35 4.65 17.43
N ALA A 158 15.66 4.53 17.45
CA ALA A 158 16.54 5.62 17.89
C ALA A 158 16.55 6.78 16.89
N ALA A 159 16.54 6.50 15.59
CA ALA A 159 16.38 7.50 14.54
C ALA A 159 14.97 8.10 14.55
N LEU A 160 13.93 7.28 14.77
CA LEU A 160 12.56 7.73 14.96
C LEU A 160 12.41 8.53 16.25
N LYS A 161 13.08 8.12 17.34
CA LYS A 161 13.15 8.88 18.59
C LYS A 161 13.87 10.20 18.38
N ALA A 162 14.96 10.25 17.64
CA ALA A 162 15.64 11.50 17.27
C ALA A 162 14.75 12.40 16.40
N ALA A 163 13.95 11.82 15.49
CA ALA A 163 12.93 12.55 14.72
C ALA A 163 11.77 13.02 15.60
N VAL A 164 11.38 12.24 16.61
CA VAL A 164 10.37 12.61 17.64
C VAL A 164 10.94 13.66 18.60
N ASP A 165 12.21 13.53 19.00
CA ASP A 165 12.90 14.54 19.82
C ASP A 165 13.09 15.86 19.03
N TYR A 166 13.29 15.78 17.71
CA TYR A 166 13.24 16.92 16.80
C TYR A 166 11.82 17.50 16.69
N SER A 167 10.77 16.65 16.66
CA SER A 167 9.37 17.10 16.66
C SER A 167 8.90 17.65 18.01
N ASN A 168 9.54 17.24 19.11
CA ASN A 168 9.30 17.81 20.44
C ASN A 168 9.82 19.26 20.55
N ALA A 169 10.71 19.70 19.66
CA ALA A 169 11.04 21.10 19.45
C ALA A 169 9.87 21.91 18.84
N TYR A 170 8.87 21.21 18.27
CA TYR A 170 7.58 21.78 17.84
C TYR A 170 6.47 21.42 18.85
N GLN A 171 6.74 21.62 20.15
CA GLN A 171 5.74 21.46 21.21
C GLN A 171 4.57 22.42 20.95
N GLY A 172 3.41 21.84 20.73
CA GLY A 172 2.15 22.55 20.51
C GLY A 172 1.39 22.13 19.26
N THR A 173 1.97 21.29 18.41
CA THR A 173 1.28 20.78 17.22
C THR A 173 0.73 19.38 17.45
N GLU A 174 -0.44 19.08 16.86
CA GLU A 174 -1.26 17.87 17.00
C GLU A 174 -0.62 16.56 16.50
N ILE A 175 0.71 16.47 16.43
CA ILE A 175 1.43 15.30 15.91
C ILE A 175 1.53 14.17 16.94
N GLN A 176 1.44 14.45 18.25
CA GLN A 176 1.50 13.41 19.30
C GLN A 176 0.37 12.38 19.24
N PRO A 177 -0.89 12.71 18.93
CA PRO A 177 -1.95 11.71 18.77
C PRO A 177 -1.72 10.78 17.59
N LEU A 178 -1.10 11.27 16.49
CA LEU A 178 -0.85 10.49 15.28
C LEU A 178 0.07 9.29 15.53
N MET A 179 1.12 9.45 16.32
CA MET A 179 2.06 8.36 16.62
C MET A 179 1.41 7.24 17.44
N LYS A 180 0.40 7.56 18.26
CA LYS A 180 -0.33 6.58 19.05
C LYS A 180 -1.29 5.75 18.19
N ILE A 181 -1.92 6.36 17.21
CA ILE A 181 -2.85 5.70 16.28
C ILE A 181 -2.10 4.69 15.38
N ILE A 182 -0.83 4.94 15.07
CA ILE A 182 0.04 4.06 14.28
C ILE A 182 0.21 2.68 14.93
N TYR A 183 0.11 2.60 16.26
CA TYR A 183 0.39 1.38 17.01
C TYR A 183 -0.83 0.50 17.35
N GLU A 184 -2.06 1.00 17.20
CA GLU A 184 -3.23 0.37 17.84
C GLU A 184 -4.22 -0.32 16.89
N ASN A 185 -4.15 -0.12 15.57
CA ASN A 185 -5.10 -0.73 14.64
C ASN A 185 -4.56 -2.01 14.00
N PHE A 186 -5.24 -3.13 14.19
CA PHE A 186 -5.08 -4.46 13.58
C PHE A 186 -4.31 -5.54 14.34
N GLY A 187 -4.03 -5.41 15.65
CA GLY A 187 -3.31 -6.46 16.39
C GLY A 187 -1.85 -6.70 15.96
N ALA A 188 -1.40 -6.01 14.90
CA ALA A 188 -0.02 -5.94 14.45
C ALA A 188 0.44 -4.49 14.46
N LYS A 189 1.64 -4.24 14.99
CA LYS A 189 2.28 -2.94 14.88
C LYS A 189 2.60 -2.69 13.42
N VAL A 190 2.18 -1.55 12.86
CA VAL A 190 2.44 -1.18 11.47
C VAL A 190 3.21 0.13 11.39
N GLY A 191 4.00 0.32 10.35
CA GLY A 191 4.78 1.53 10.12
C GLY A 191 5.50 1.47 8.77
N PHE A 192 6.32 2.48 8.48
CA PHE A 192 7.16 2.47 7.28
C PHE A 192 8.61 2.13 7.64
N GLY A 193 9.21 1.22 6.89
CA GLY A 193 10.61 0.84 7.02
C GLY A 193 11.28 0.72 5.64
N ALA A 194 12.41 1.40 5.44
CA ALA A 194 13.16 1.41 4.17
C ALA A 194 12.29 1.71 2.93
N GLY A 195 11.30 2.60 3.07
CA GLY A 195 10.38 2.94 1.99
C GLY A 195 9.26 1.92 1.74
N TRP A 196 9.00 1.01 2.69
CA TRP A 196 7.95 0.00 2.59
C TRP A 196 6.98 0.06 3.76
N PRO A 197 5.67 -0.16 3.53
CA PRO A 197 4.73 -0.40 4.61
C PRO A 197 5.01 -1.78 5.22
N ILE A 198 5.25 -1.80 6.53
CA ILE A 198 5.70 -2.97 7.28
C ILE A 198 4.73 -3.25 8.43
N GLY A 199 4.39 -4.51 8.63
CA GLY A 199 3.74 -5.03 9.82
C GLY A 199 4.73 -5.80 10.69
N SER A 200 4.42 -5.95 11.97
CA SER A 200 5.22 -6.74 12.92
C SER A 200 4.34 -7.60 13.81
N THR A 201 4.74 -8.85 13.99
CA THR A 201 4.16 -9.80 14.93
C THR A 201 5.27 -10.39 15.81
N ASP A 202 4.94 -11.36 16.64
CA ASP A 202 5.89 -12.20 17.39
C ASP A 202 6.84 -13.00 16.49
N LYS A 203 6.41 -13.30 15.26
CA LYS A 203 7.25 -14.00 14.27
C LYS A 203 8.27 -13.11 13.57
N GLY A 204 8.16 -11.79 13.73
CA GLY A 204 9.01 -10.82 13.06
C GLY A 204 8.24 -9.78 12.25
N SER A 205 8.96 -8.96 11.52
CA SER A 205 8.39 -7.96 10.63
C SER A 205 8.16 -8.52 9.23
N TYR A 206 7.14 -8.02 8.55
CA TYR A 206 6.77 -8.45 7.20
C TYR A 206 6.23 -7.26 6.39
N PRO A 207 6.48 -7.23 5.06
CA PRO A 207 5.92 -6.18 4.20
C PRO A 207 4.44 -6.42 3.95
N LEU A 208 3.66 -5.35 4.02
CA LEU A 208 2.21 -5.41 3.89
C LEU A 208 1.78 -5.51 2.43
N LEU A 209 0.63 -6.15 2.18
CA LEU A 209 0.00 -6.22 0.87
C LEU A 209 -0.94 -5.03 0.67
N CYS A 210 -0.39 -3.92 0.25
CA CYS A 210 -1.13 -2.74 -0.17
C CYS A 210 -1.41 -2.76 -1.68
N ARG A 211 -2.28 -1.84 -2.15
CA ARG A 211 -2.52 -1.67 -3.60
C ARG A 211 -1.21 -1.46 -4.35
N GLY A 212 -1.01 -2.19 -5.42
CA GLY A 212 0.22 -2.20 -6.21
C GLY A 212 1.25 -3.23 -5.75
N SER A 213 1.11 -3.85 -4.57
CA SER A 213 2.02 -4.93 -4.13
C SER A 213 2.03 -6.10 -5.11
N LEU A 214 3.19 -6.73 -5.25
CA LEU A 214 3.42 -7.90 -6.08
C LEU A 214 3.62 -9.13 -5.19
N SER A 215 2.92 -10.22 -5.52
CA SER A 215 2.98 -11.48 -4.77
C SER A 215 3.05 -12.68 -5.71
N PRO A 216 3.80 -13.75 -5.40
CA PRO A 216 3.68 -15.01 -6.08
C PRO A 216 2.27 -15.57 -5.96
N ALA A 217 1.72 -16.06 -7.05
CA ALA A 217 0.50 -16.85 -7.00
C ALA A 217 0.87 -18.28 -6.64
N HIS A 218 0.08 -18.91 -5.75
CA HIS A 218 0.28 -20.26 -5.28
C HIS A 218 -1.04 -20.91 -4.85
N TYR A 219 -1.02 -22.20 -4.68
CA TYR A 219 -2.10 -22.98 -4.08
C TYR A 219 -2.04 -22.93 -2.55
N ASP A 220 -2.81 -23.76 -1.89
CA ASP A 220 -2.79 -23.84 -0.43
C ASP A 220 -1.42 -24.31 0.10
N PRO A 221 -1.03 -23.89 1.32
CA PRO A 221 0.20 -24.37 1.95
C PRO A 221 0.33 -25.89 1.93
N PRO A 222 1.56 -26.43 1.75
CA PRO A 222 2.84 -25.75 1.83
C PRO A 222 3.34 -25.09 0.54
N ASP A 223 2.52 -24.98 -0.51
CA ASP A 223 2.89 -24.29 -1.73
C ASP A 223 3.00 -22.77 -1.49
N THR A 224 4.10 -22.18 -1.87
CA THR A 224 4.35 -20.74 -1.79
C THR A 224 4.59 -20.12 -3.17
N GLY A 225 4.47 -20.93 -4.22
CA GLY A 225 4.75 -20.55 -5.60
C GLY A 225 6.24 -20.37 -5.90
N THR A 226 6.56 -20.33 -7.16
CA THR A 226 7.93 -20.12 -7.65
C THR A 226 8.18 -18.68 -8.11
N GLY A 227 7.11 -17.88 -8.28
CA GLY A 227 7.14 -16.58 -8.93
C GLY A 227 6.91 -16.66 -10.45
N SER A 228 6.68 -17.83 -11.05
CA SER A 228 6.34 -17.97 -12.46
C SER A 228 4.98 -17.33 -12.79
N GLU A 229 4.08 -17.36 -11.84
CA GLU A 229 2.80 -16.67 -11.84
C GLU A 229 2.79 -15.64 -10.72
N LEU A 230 2.41 -14.42 -11.05
CA LEU A 230 2.45 -13.28 -10.15
C LEU A 230 1.09 -12.58 -10.11
N SER A 231 0.77 -12.03 -8.95
CA SER A 231 -0.42 -11.22 -8.73
C SER A 231 -0.03 -9.80 -8.30
N VAL A 232 -0.58 -8.80 -8.98
CA VAL A 232 -0.55 -7.42 -8.53
C VAL A 232 -1.84 -7.13 -7.76
N ILE A 233 -1.71 -6.62 -6.56
CA ILE A 233 -2.85 -6.22 -5.73
C ILE A 233 -3.53 -4.99 -6.34
N ALA A 234 -4.80 -5.12 -6.71
CA ALA A 234 -5.57 -4.07 -7.39
C ALA A 234 -6.40 -3.20 -6.43
N GLY A 235 -6.59 -3.63 -5.19
CA GLY A 235 -7.42 -2.94 -4.19
C GLY A 235 -6.82 -2.98 -2.79
N GLU A 236 -7.52 -2.35 -1.84
CA GLU A 236 -7.05 -2.23 -0.46
C GLU A 236 -7.50 -3.38 0.45
N GLN A 237 -8.34 -4.27 -0.05
CA GLN A 237 -8.91 -5.39 0.72
C GLN A 237 -7.92 -6.54 0.96
N ALA A 238 -6.74 -6.49 0.35
CA ALA A 238 -5.76 -7.58 0.40
C ALA A 238 -5.06 -7.74 1.76
N ARG A 239 -5.25 -6.81 2.71
CA ARG A 239 -4.68 -6.90 4.06
C ARG A 239 -5.05 -8.21 4.79
N GLY A 240 -6.20 -8.81 4.47
CA GLY A 240 -6.57 -10.14 4.96
C GLY A 240 -5.68 -11.29 4.47
N LEU A 241 -4.84 -11.02 3.47
CA LEU A 241 -3.87 -11.95 2.89
C LEU A 241 -2.44 -11.73 3.40
N ASP A 242 -2.19 -10.68 4.18
CA ASP A 242 -0.90 -10.45 4.82
C ASP A 242 -0.44 -11.74 5.50
N THR A 243 0.82 -12.07 5.35
CA THR A 243 1.46 -13.28 5.89
C THR A 243 1.00 -14.63 5.32
N LYS A 244 -0.08 -14.66 4.55
CA LYS A 244 -0.52 -15.84 3.79
C LYS A 244 0.11 -15.88 2.40
N PHE A 245 0.39 -14.71 1.86
CA PHE A 245 1.07 -14.51 0.59
C PHE A 245 2.31 -13.63 0.82
N GLY A 246 3.44 -14.04 0.25
CA GLY A 246 4.68 -13.27 0.35
C GLY A 246 4.58 -12.01 -0.52
N ASN A 247 4.76 -10.83 0.08
CA ASN A 247 5.03 -9.64 -0.73
C ASN A 247 6.48 -9.72 -1.25
N ILE A 248 6.69 -9.53 -2.53
CA ILE A 248 8.01 -9.58 -3.19
C ILE A 248 8.39 -8.29 -3.89
N GLY A 249 7.48 -7.32 -3.92
CA GLY A 249 7.69 -6.06 -4.61
C GLY A 249 6.43 -5.23 -4.74
N ARG A 250 6.52 -4.17 -5.51
CA ARG A 250 5.39 -3.29 -5.84
C ARG A 250 5.56 -2.64 -7.19
N VAL A 251 4.45 -2.32 -7.84
CA VAL A 251 4.41 -1.47 -9.04
C VAL A 251 4.57 -0.02 -8.61
N ILE A 252 5.58 0.67 -9.11
CA ILE A 252 5.89 2.06 -8.79
C ILE A 252 5.58 3.05 -9.90
N ALA A 253 5.34 2.56 -11.12
CA ALA A 253 4.85 3.33 -12.25
C ALA A 253 4.06 2.42 -13.19
N GLY A 254 3.04 2.95 -13.88
CA GLY A 254 2.23 2.21 -14.84
C GLY A 254 1.25 1.21 -14.21
N LEU A 255 0.90 1.38 -12.93
CA LEU A 255 -0.07 0.51 -12.25
C LEU A 255 -1.44 0.52 -12.96
N GLU A 256 -1.83 1.65 -13.52
CA GLU A 256 -3.07 1.83 -14.27
C GLU A 256 -3.19 0.88 -15.46
N HIS A 257 -2.08 0.53 -16.10
CA HIS A 257 -2.05 -0.42 -17.22
C HIS A 257 -2.40 -1.86 -16.81
N LEU A 258 -2.34 -2.15 -15.50
CA LEU A 258 -2.62 -3.47 -14.95
C LEU A 258 -4.00 -3.54 -14.29
N VAL A 259 -4.39 -2.50 -13.55
CA VAL A 259 -5.60 -2.53 -12.73
C VAL A 259 -6.85 -2.00 -13.44
N ASN A 260 -6.68 -1.27 -14.55
CA ASN A 260 -7.80 -0.75 -15.36
C ASN A 260 -8.14 -1.64 -16.57
N LEU A 261 -7.60 -2.85 -16.62
CA LEU A 261 -7.94 -3.83 -17.64
C LEU A 261 -9.41 -4.29 -17.50
N PRO A 262 -10.04 -4.75 -18.58
CA PRO A 262 -11.37 -5.35 -18.50
C PRO A 262 -11.40 -6.45 -17.45
N LEU A 263 -12.50 -6.52 -16.69
CA LEU A 263 -12.66 -7.56 -15.66
C LEU A 263 -12.92 -8.92 -16.31
N GLY A 264 -12.35 -9.97 -15.71
CA GLY A 264 -12.69 -11.33 -16.10
C GLY A 264 -14.13 -11.67 -15.67
N THR A 265 -14.81 -12.45 -16.48
CA THR A 265 -16.22 -12.80 -16.31
C THR A 265 -16.44 -14.15 -15.64
N GLU A 266 -15.41 -15.01 -15.60
CA GLU A 266 -15.47 -16.29 -14.91
C GLU A 266 -15.19 -16.14 -13.40
N GLY A 267 -15.55 -17.17 -12.63
CA GLY A 267 -15.38 -17.19 -11.18
C GLY A 267 -13.98 -16.79 -10.73
N GLY A 268 -13.90 -15.84 -9.80
CA GLY A 268 -12.64 -15.29 -9.30
C GLY A 268 -11.97 -14.25 -10.20
N GLY A 269 -12.60 -13.84 -11.32
CA GLY A 269 -12.09 -12.83 -12.23
C GLY A 269 -11.19 -13.37 -13.35
N PHE A 270 -11.28 -14.64 -13.67
CA PHE A 270 -10.60 -15.21 -14.83
C PHE A 270 -11.27 -14.77 -16.14
N TYR A 271 -10.48 -14.60 -17.19
CA TYR A 271 -11.02 -14.40 -18.53
C TYR A 271 -11.57 -15.72 -19.07
N ALA A 272 -12.80 -15.67 -19.60
CA ALA A 272 -13.47 -16.84 -20.16
C ALA A 272 -12.78 -17.37 -21.43
N ASP A 273 -12.23 -16.47 -22.23
CA ASP A 273 -11.59 -16.80 -23.50
C ASP A 273 -10.12 -16.32 -23.52
N LYS A 274 -9.25 -17.16 -24.07
CA LYS A 274 -7.84 -16.81 -24.26
C LYS A 274 -7.61 -15.60 -25.16
N SER A 275 -8.55 -15.26 -26.04
CA SER A 275 -8.48 -14.04 -26.86
C SER A 275 -8.57 -12.76 -26.04
N GLN A 276 -9.11 -12.84 -24.80
CA GLN A 276 -9.17 -11.73 -23.87
C GLN A 276 -7.87 -11.53 -23.07
N HIS A 277 -6.98 -12.53 -23.11
CA HIS A 277 -5.70 -12.45 -22.41
C HIS A 277 -4.87 -11.29 -22.96
N VAL A 278 -4.28 -10.50 -22.06
CA VAL A 278 -3.39 -9.41 -22.44
C VAL A 278 -1.96 -9.94 -22.49
N PRO A 279 -1.34 -10.00 -23.68
CA PRO A 279 0.01 -10.55 -23.83
C PRO A 279 1.04 -9.73 -23.05
N ILE A 280 2.05 -10.41 -22.51
CA ILE A 280 3.24 -9.78 -21.94
C ILE A 280 4.35 -9.89 -22.97
N GLN A 281 4.83 -8.74 -23.45
CA GLN A 281 5.94 -8.71 -24.40
C GLN A 281 7.25 -9.05 -23.69
N SER A 282 7.50 -8.44 -22.54
CA SER A 282 8.66 -8.76 -21.71
C SER A 282 8.48 -8.33 -20.26
N ILE A 283 9.22 -8.98 -19.34
CA ILE A 283 9.57 -8.45 -18.02
C ILE A 283 11.08 -8.64 -17.89
N ARG A 284 11.83 -7.53 -17.75
CA ARG A 284 13.29 -7.53 -17.74
C ARG A 284 13.82 -6.80 -16.52
N LEU A 285 14.99 -7.19 -16.03
CA LEU A 285 15.72 -6.39 -15.06
C LEU A 285 16.07 -5.05 -15.70
N ALA A 286 15.80 -3.94 -15.02
CA ALA A 286 16.13 -2.61 -15.53
C ALA A 286 17.63 -2.43 -15.76
N SER A 287 18.47 -3.09 -14.94
CA SER A 287 19.93 -3.08 -15.09
C SER A 287 20.43 -3.77 -16.36
N GLU A 288 19.60 -4.57 -17.04
CA GLU A 288 19.93 -5.23 -18.32
C GLU A 288 19.48 -4.42 -19.54
N LEU A 289 18.81 -3.29 -19.30
CA LEU A 289 18.46 -2.34 -20.36
C LEU A 289 19.64 -1.45 -20.69
N PRO A 290 19.70 -0.88 -21.92
CA PRO A 290 20.63 0.19 -22.23
C PRO A 290 20.55 1.31 -21.19
N VAL A 291 21.68 1.91 -20.81
CA VAL A 291 21.74 2.90 -19.72
C VAL A 291 20.75 4.05 -19.93
N ALA A 292 20.56 4.50 -21.16
CA ALA A 292 19.59 5.54 -21.51
C ALA A 292 18.12 5.12 -21.34
N GLU A 293 17.83 3.82 -21.24
CA GLU A 293 16.49 3.27 -21.06
C GLU A 293 16.22 2.85 -19.61
N GLN A 294 17.23 2.91 -18.75
CA GLN A 294 17.10 2.51 -17.36
C GLN A 294 16.29 3.54 -16.58
N PRO A 295 15.13 3.17 -16.02
CA PRO A 295 14.33 4.10 -15.23
C PRO A 295 15.02 4.42 -13.92
N ARG A 296 14.98 5.70 -13.53
CA ARG A 296 15.54 6.18 -12.27
C ARG A 296 14.41 6.65 -11.36
N PHE A 297 14.38 6.13 -10.16
CA PHE A 297 13.38 6.48 -9.16
C PHE A 297 14.02 6.71 -7.79
N GLU A 298 13.35 7.53 -6.99
CA GLU A 298 13.66 7.77 -5.59
C GLU A 298 12.39 7.59 -4.75
N TYR A 299 12.57 7.18 -3.51
CA TYR A 299 11.49 7.12 -2.52
C TYR A 299 11.78 8.05 -1.35
N LEU A 300 10.75 8.59 -0.72
CA LEU A 300 10.90 9.42 0.47
C LEU A 300 11.30 8.54 1.66
N ALA A 301 12.43 8.87 2.28
CA ALA A 301 13.02 8.07 3.36
C ALA A 301 12.06 7.93 4.55
N SER A 302 11.90 6.71 5.04
CA SER A 302 10.96 6.38 6.12
C SER A 302 11.24 7.10 7.44
N TYR A 303 12.46 7.58 7.64
CA TYR A 303 12.90 8.31 8.82
C TYR A 303 12.96 9.83 8.60
N SER A 304 12.55 10.33 7.42
CA SER A 304 12.62 11.75 7.13
C SER A 304 11.47 12.53 7.80
N PRO A 305 11.74 13.75 8.28
CA PRO A 305 10.67 14.65 8.73
C PRO A 305 9.59 14.89 7.67
N SER A 306 9.97 14.92 6.39
CA SER A 306 9.00 15.10 5.28
C SER A 306 8.02 13.93 5.18
N LEU A 307 8.41 12.69 5.47
CA LEU A 307 7.45 11.59 5.48
C LEU A 307 6.44 11.75 6.63
N LEU A 308 6.86 12.19 7.79
CA LEU A 308 5.95 12.44 8.92
C LEU A 308 4.95 13.53 8.58
N GLN A 309 5.41 14.63 7.97
CA GLN A 309 4.53 15.72 7.51
C GLN A 309 3.56 15.23 6.41
N TYR A 310 4.04 14.41 5.49
CA TYR A 310 3.22 13.80 4.44
C TYR A 310 2.12 12.91 5.01
N ILE A 311 2.44 12.08 6.01
CA ILE A 311 1.46 11.24 6.72
C ILE A 311 0.43 12.14 7.44
N ALA A 312 0.88 13.21 8.10
CA ALA A 312 0.01 14.17 8.77
C ALA A 312 -0.92 14.86 7.79
N ALA A 313 -0.41 15.30 6.63
CA ALA A 313 -1.19 15.94 5.57
C ALA A 313 -2.26 15.00 4.96
N HIS A 314 -2.09 13.68 5.07
CA HIS A 314 -3.12 12.68 4.75
C HIS A 314 -4.16 12.49 5.87
N GLY A 315 -4.09 13.25 6.96
CA GLY A 315 -4.97 13.07 8.12
C GLY A 315 -4.57 11.86 8.99
N GLY A 316 -3.32 11.44 8.90
CA GLY A 316 -2.88 10.18 9.47
C GLY A 316 -3.36 8.98 8.66
N TYR A 317 -3.30 7.79 9.23
CA TYR A 317 -3.84 6.60 8.57
C TYR A 317 -4.67 5.73 9.50
N GLY A 318 -5.93 5.54 9.18
CA GLY A 318 -6.76 4.45 9.73
C GLY A 318 -6.33 3.09 9.19
N ASN A 319 -5.83 3.07 7.94
CA ASN A 319 -5.17 1.95 7.29
C ASN A 319 -3.90 2.46 6.63
N ILE A 320 -2.72 1.93 7.00
CA ILE A 320 -1.43 2.36 6.45
C ILE A 320 -1.36 2.31 4.92
N CYS A 321 -2.12 1.43 4.29
CA CYS A 321 -2.18 1.33 2.84
C CYS A 321 -2.86 2.52 2.15
N THR A 322 -3.60 3.35 2.88
CA THR A 322 -4.22 4.59 2.33
C THR A 322 -3.20 5.73 2.20
N VAL A 323 -2.04 5.58 2.81
CA VAL A 323 -0.93 6.53 2.67
C VAL A 323 0.16 5.88 1.82
N PRO A 324 0.17 6.12 0.49
CA PRO A 324 1.18 5.53 -0.38
C PRO A 324 2.57 6.06 -0.04
N VAL A 325 3.58 5.20 -0.10
CA VAL A 325 4.97 5.65 0.01
C VAL A 325 5.29 6.57 -1.17
N PRO A 326 5.71 7.83 -0.92
CA PRO A 326 6.04 8.73 -2.02
C PRO A 326 7.22 8.22 -2.83
N ILE A 327 7.02 8.12 -4.13
CA ILE A 327 8.03 7.75 -5.12
C ILE A 327 7.99 8.77 -6.24
N ARG A 328 9.15 9.19 -6.70
CA ARG A 328 9.27 10.10 -7.84
C ARG A 328 10.22 9.55 -8.88
N LYS A 329 9.92 9.83 -10.14
CA LYS A 329 10.88 9.63 -11.24
C LYS A 329 11.91 10.74 -11.18
N VAL A 330 13.19 10.38 -11.28
CA VAL A 330 14.28 11.36 -11.38
C VAL A 330 14.33 11.82 -12.83
N ALA A 331 14.32 13.15 -13.03
CA ALA A 331 14.53 13.71 -14.37
C ALA A 331 15.93 13.35 -14.88
N GLU A 332 16.03 13.17 -16.19
CA GLU A 332 17.30 12.94 -16.89
C GLU A 332 18.21 14.14 -16.83
#